data_cbf54e3d775cd8bf396da9a83442952a
#
_entry.id   cbf54e3d775cd8bf396da9a83442952a
#
_cell.length_a   1.000
_cell.length_b   1.000
_cell.length_c   1.000
_cell.angle_alpha   90.00
_cell.angle_beta   90.00
_cell.angle_gamma   90.00
#
_symmetry.space_group_name_H-M   'P 1'
#
loop_
_entity.id
_entity.type
_entity.pdbx_description
1 polymer ?
#
loop_
_entity_poly.entity_id
_entity_poly.type
_entity_poly.pdbx_seq_one_letter_code
_entity_poly.pdbx_strand_id
1 'polypeptide(L)'
;MSIKSAKILIVEDEPQINRLIELVLQSDGFYNIQKSFDGAEALELVKADKPDLVLLDVMLPSIDGFSLCKQIKEDEYLKSIQVIMLTAKKMEEDILEGFKSGAIDYIVKPFSNKILLARVKAHLSIINFSSSIYQNIKIDDIKKIVTVDEEVLELTRFEYKILKILVANVGVVFSRSQLLSYLRGDDGFNVSERAMDVQILNLRRKLGSIGSNIETIRGIGYKLKEPN
;
A
#
# COMPACT_ATOMS: atom_id res chain seq x y z
N MET A 1 -10.09 1.71 4.67
CA MET A 1 -9.92 3.17 4.40
C MET A 1 -9.45 3.35 2.98
N SER A 2 -9.83 4.44 2.32
CA SER A 2 -9.28 4.78 0.98
C SER A 2 -7.80 5.12 1.11
N ILE A 3 -6.95 4.76 0.11
CA ILE A 3 -5.55 5.19 0.07
C ILE A 3 -5.40 6.73 0.14
N LYS A 4 -6.46 7.44 -0.20
CA LYS A 4 -6.50 8.92 -0.19
C LYS A 4 -6.57 9.52 1.22
N SER A 5 -6.94 8.73 2.23
CA SER A 5 -6.93 9.14 3.64
C SER A 5 -5.58 8.92 4.33
N ALA A 6 -4.59 8.32 3.62
CA ALA A 6 -3.28 8.06 4.16
C ALA A 6 -2.58 9.35 4.61
N LYS A 7 -1.90 9.27 5.75
CA LYS A 7 -1.04 10.34 6.25
C LYS A 7 0.30 10.29 5.54
N ILE A 8 0.67 11.35 4.84
CA ILE A 8 1.94 11.45 4.11
C ILE A 8 2.77 12.57 4.73
N LEU A 9 4.02 12.27 5.07
CA LEU A 9 5.01 13.27 5.45
C LEU A 9 5.98 13.48 4.31
N ILE A 10 6.16 14.73 3.88
CA ILE A 10 7.17 15.15 2.91
C ILE A 10 8.32 15.77 3.68
N VAL A 11 9.52 15.24 3.52
CA VAL A 11 10.75 15.75 4.13
C VAL A 11 11.72 16.12 3.02
N GLU A 12 11.84 17.41 2.76
CA GLU A 12 12.58 17.97 1.63
C GLU A 12 12.98 19.40 1.98
N ASP A 13 14.26 19.71 1.98
CA ASP A 13 14.79 21.01 2.42
C ASP A 13 14.58 22.13 1.39
N GLU A 14 14.45 21.80 0.09
CA GLU A 14 14.12 22.78 -0.94
C GLU A 14 12.61 23.10 -0.97
N PRO A 15 12.18 24.32 -0.57
CA PRO A 15 10.75 24.66 -0.46
C PRO A 15 9.98 24.50 -1.76
N GLN A 16 10.66 24.73 -2.91
CA GLN A 16 10.05 24.61 -4.24
C GLN A 16 9.72 23.17 -4.58
N ILE A 17 10.64 22.23 -4.28
CA ILE A 17 10.44 20.78 -4.51
C ILE A 17 9.40 20.24 -3.54
N ASN A 18 9.49 20.62 -2.25
CA ASN A 18 8.52 20.25 -1.23
C ASN A 18 7.10 20.66 -1.65
N ARG A 19 6.93 21.92 -2.09
CA ARG A 19 5.64 22.41 -2.59
C ARG A 19 5.16 21.71 -3.86
N LEU A 20 6.07 21.39 -4.79
CA LEU A 20 5.73 20.65 -6.01
C LEU A 20 5.18 19.27 -5.66
N ILE A 21 5.85 18.53 -4.78
CA ILE A 21 5.40 17.19 -4.32
C ILE A 21 4.01 17.29 -3.70
N GLU A 22 3.79 18.26 -2.81
CA GLU A 22 2.49 18.50 -2.19
C GLU A 22 1.39 18.72 -3.23
N LEU A 23 1.61 19.62 -4.20
CA LEU A 23 0.63 19.90 -5.26
C LEU A 23 0.33 18.66 -6.12
N VAL A 24 1.35 17.89 -6.44
CA VAL A 24 1.19 16.64 -7.20
C VAL A 24 0.34 15.64 -6.45
N LEU A 25 0.57 15.45 -5.16
CA LEU A 25 -0.23 14.56 -4.31
C LEU A 25 -1.67 15.07 -4.18
N GLN A 26 -1.86 16.36 -3.95
CA GLN A 26 -3.20 16.98 -3.86
C GLN A 26 -3.99 16.85 -5.16
N SER A 27 -3.34 16.99 -6.32
CA SER A 27 -3.98 16.83 -7.62
C SER A 27 -4.56 15.43 -7.84
N ASP A 28 -4.03 14.43 -7.14
CA ASP A 28 -4.52 13.04 -7.15
C ASP A 28 -5.46 12.72 -5.96
N GLY A 29 -5.77 13.70 -5.10
CA GLY A 29 -6.74 13.57 -4.00
C GLY A 29 -6.14 13.14 -2.66
N PHE A 30 -4.83 13.24 -2.45
CA PHE A 30 -4.21 13.10 -1.13
C PHE A 30 -4.20 14.48 -0.46
N TYR A 31 -4.84 14.61 0.70
CA TYR A 31 -4.95 15.88 1.42
C TYR A 31 -4.38 15.84 2.84
N ASN A 32 -4.13 14.65 3.39
CA ASN A 32 -3.55 14.49 4.72
C ASN A 32 -2.01 14.49 4.61
N ILE A 33 -1.45 15.67 4.32
CA ILE A 33 -0.04 15.87 4.03
C ILE A 33 0.56 16.81 5.07
N GLN A 34 1.63 16.35 5.70
CA GLN A 34 2.52 17.16 6.53
C GLN A 34 3.84 17.41 5.81
N LYS A 35 4.55 18.44 6.21
CA LYS A 35 5.83 18.84 5.60
C LYS A 35 6.85 19.14 6.67
N SER A 36 8.10 18.75 6.40
CA SER A 36 9.28 19.19 7.12
C SER A 36 10.38 19.58 6.14
N PHE A 37 11.26 20.47 6.58
CA PHE A 37 12.42 20.93 5.83
C PHE A 37 13.74 20.54 6.50
N ASP A 38 13.66 19.80 7.60
CA ASP A 38 14.78 19.40 8.44
C ASP A 38 14.59 17.98 8.96
N GLY A 39 15.70 17.19 8.99
CA GLY A 39 15.63 15.80 9.40
C GLY A 39 15.31 15.58 10.88
N ALA A 40 15.74 16.50 11.78
CA ALA A 40 15.44 16.38 13.20
C ALA A 40 13.97 16.73 13.48
N GLU A 41 13.43 17.79 12.85
CA GLU A 41 12.01 18.11 12.90
C GLU A 41 11.17 16.94 12.37
N ALA A 42 11.58 16.36 11.25
CA ALA A 42 10.89 15.22 10.65
C ALA A 42 10.83 14.00 11.60
N LEU A 43 11.89 13.72 12.33
CA LEU A 43 11.90 12.63 13.31
C LEU A 43 10.84 12.84 14.42
N GLU A 44 10.71 14.07 14.91
CA GLU A 44 9.69 14.39 15.92
C GLU A 44 8.26 14.26 15.35
N LEU A 45 8.04 14.72 14.13
CA LEU A 45 6.74 14.55 13.43
C LEU A 45 6.41 13.06 13.23
N VAL A 46 7.39 12.26 12.82
CA VAL A 46 7.22 10.80 12.65
C VAL A 46 6.80 10.12 13.94
N LYS A 47 7.43 10.49 15.08
CA LYS A 47 7.09 9.94 16.40
C LYS A 47 5.71 10.37 16.88
N ALA A 48 5.34 11.64 16.67
CA ALA A 48 4.07 12.20 17.13
C ALA A 48 2.87 11.68 16.32
N ASP A 49 2.96 11.71 15.00
CA ASP A 49 1.81 11.50 14.12
C ASP A 49 1.77 10.14 13.41
N LYS A 50 2.90 9.42 13.42
CA LYS A 50 3.07 8.11 12.78
C LYS A 50 2.45 8.09 11.37
N PRO A 51 3.05 8.78 10.40
CA PRO A 51 2.55 8.81 9.04
C PRO A 51 2.58 7.41 8.41
N ASP A 52 1.69 7.17 7.46
CA ASP A 52 1.66 5.91 6.70
C ASP A 52 2.84 5.84 5.72
N LEU A 53 3.21 6.99 5.15
CA LEU A 53 4.29 7.12 4.16
C LEU A 53 5.11 8.37 4.43
N VAL A 54 6.44 8.22 4.34
CA VAL A 54 7.41 9.32 4.33
C VAL A 54 8.07 9.39 2.95
N LEU A 55 8.00 10.54 2.30
CA LEU A 55 8.81 10.89 1.14
C LEU A 55 10.01 11.66 1.68
N LEU A 56 11.20 11.09 1.59
CA LEU A 56 12.36 11.51 2.36
C LEU A 56 13.53 11.85 1.44
N ASP A 57 13.96 13.11 1.41
CA ASP A 57 15.22 13.45 0.75
C ASP A 57 16.42 12.87 1.49
N VAL A 58 17.42 12.51 0.72
CA VAL A 58 18.71 12.05 1.24
C VAL A 58 19.49 13.20 1.86
N MET A 59 19.50 14.35 1.20
CA MET A 59 20.32 15.50 1.60
C MET A 59 19.49 16.49 2.42
N LEU A 60 19.49 16.29 3.73
CA LEU A 60 18.75 17.12 4.69
C LEU A 60 19.69 17.78 5.68
N PRO A 61 19.35 18.96 6.22
CA PRO A 61 20.04 19.53 7.37
C PRO A 61 19.77 18.70 8.63
N SER A 62 20.61 18.90 9.65
CA SER A 62 20.59 18.30 10.99
C SER A 62 20.76 16.78 11.00
N ILE A 63 19.84 16.01 10.42
CA ILE A 63 19.89 14.56 10.27
C ILE A 63 19.70 14.23 8.79
N ASP A 64 20.66 13.56 8.16
CA ASP A 64 20.55 13.11 6.78
C ASP A 64 19.46 12.04 6.60
N GLY A 65 18.93 11.90 5.37
CA GLY A 65 17.80 11.04 5.11
C GLY A 65 18.10 9.55 5.35
N PHE A 66 19.32 9.07 5.13
CA PHE A 66 19.65 7.66 5.40
C PHE A 66 19.65 7.38 6.90
N SER A 67 20.25 8.28 7.69
CA SER A 67 20.26 8.19 9.16
C SER A 67 18.85 8.25 9.72
N LEU A 68 18.00 9.14 9.20
CA LEU A 68 16.60 9.25 9.60
C LEU A 68 15.82 7.98 9.26
N CYS A 69 15.97 7.47 8.03
CA CYS A 69 15.32 6.22 7.60
C CYS A 69 15.71 5.05 8.51
N LYS A 70 16.99 4.91 8.80
CA LYS A 70 17.51 3.88 9.71
C LYS A 70 16.89 3.97 11.10
N GLN A 71 16.84 5.18 11.70
CA GLN A 71 16.20 5.38 13.01
C GLN A 71 14.72 4.99 12.98
N ILE A 72 13.97 5.34 11.93
CA ILE A 72 12.57 4.95 11.77
C ILE A 72 12.43 3.42 11.69
N LYS A 73 13.33 2.75 11.00
CA LYS A 73 13.24 1.29 10.76
C LYS A 73 13.76 0.43 11.91
N GLU A 74 14.65 0.95 12.74
CA GLU A 74 15.16 0.29 13.94
C GLU A 74 14.21 0.44 15.15
N ASP A 75 13.31 1.43 15.14
CA ASP A 75 12.33 1.63 16.21
C ASP A 75 11.13 0.68 16.04
N GLU A 76 10.83 -0.10 17.08
CA GLU A 76 9.76 -1.11 17.10
C GLU A 76 8.36 -0.52 16.80
N TYR A 77 8.11 0.73 17.16
CA TYR A 77 6.82 1.41 16.97
C TYR A 77 6.71 2.16 15.65
N LEU A 78 7.84 2.41 14.97
CA LEU A 78 7.92 3.20 13.75
C LEU A 78 8.28 2.36 12.52
N LYS A 79 8.85 1.18 12.67
CA LYS A 79 9.36 0.32 11.58
C LYS A 79 8.33 -0.02 10.51
N SER A 80 7.03 0.03 10.83
CA SER A 80 5.96 -0.21 9.87
C SER A 80 5.72 0.95 8.91
N ILE A 81 6.21 2.16 9.23
CA ILE A 81 6.08 3.35 8.39
C ILE A 81 6.82 3.11 7.07
N GLN A 82 6.16 3.34 5.95
CA GLN A 82 6.77 3.19 4.64
C GLN A 82 7.66 4.41 4.36
N VAL A 83 8.88 4.19 3.86
CA VAL A 83 9.82 5.27 3.52
C VAL A 83 10.24 5.13 2.07
N ILE A 84 9.95 6.13 1.25
CA ILE A 84 10.44 6.27 -0.13
C ILE A 84 11.50 7.37 -0.13
N MET A 85 12.72 7.02 -0.54
CA MET A 85 13.82 7.99 -0.62
C MET A 85 13.71 8.82 -1.90
N LEU A 86 13.93 10.12 -1.78
CA LEU A 86 14.13 11.03 -2.91
C LEU A 86 15.62 11.32 -3.01
N THR A 87 16.25 11.10 -4.15
CA THR A 87 17.71 11.22 -4.26
C THR A 87 18.14 11.84 -5.58
N ALA A 88 19.10 12.75 -5.54
CA ALA A 88 19.80 13.25 -6.72
C ALA A 88 20.89 12.26 -7.22
N LYS A 89 21.24 11.28 -6.42
CA LYS A 89 22.36 10.37 -6.67
C LYS A 89 21.93 9.18 -7.53
N LYS A 90 22.68 8.94 -8.61
CA LYS A 90 22.46 7.84 -9.57
C LYS A 90 23.43 6.66 -9.35
N MET A 91 24.31 6.71 -8.34
CA MET A 91 25.32 5.66 -8.15
C MET A 91 24.70 4.43 -7.48
N GLU A 92 25.03 3.25 -7.99
CA GLU A 92 24.58 1.96 -7.44
C GLU A 92 24.92 1.81 -5.95
N GLU A 93 26.03 2.38 -5.49
CA GLU A 93 26.47 2.35 -4.10
C GLU A 93 25.48 3.08 -3.16
N ASP A 94 24.97 4.24 -3.57
CA ASP A 94 23.99 5.00 -2.79
C ASP A 94 22.64 4.28 -2.71
N ILE A 95 22.24 3.59 -3.79
CA ILE A 95 21.02 2.77 -3.82
C ILE A 95 21.18 1.55 -2.90
N LEU A 96 22.35 0.92 -2.88
CA LEU A 96 22.66 -0.20 -1.99
C LEU A 96 22.70 0.22 -0.51
N GLU A 97 23.25 1.40 -0.20
CA GLU A 97 23.28 1.95 1.15
C GLU A 97 21.86 2.27 1.64
N GLY A 98 21.04 2.79 0.76
CA GLY A 98 19.66 3.06 1.06
C GLY A 98 18.81 1.81 1.30
N PHE A 99 18.96 0.74 0.51
CA PHE A 99 18.30 -0.53 0.83
C PHE A 99 18.75 -1.09 2.19
N LYS A 100 20.00 -0.86 2.58
CA LYS A 100 20.50 -1.20 3.93
C LYS A 100 19.85 -0.34 5.04
N SER A 101 19.42 0.89 4.74
CA SER A 101 18.67 1.74 5.69
C SER A 101 17.23 1.29 5.91
N GLY A 102 16.73 0.34 5.11
CA GLY A 102 15.37 -0.20 5.22
C GLY A 102 14.30 0.59 4.44
N ALA A 103 14.68 1.51 3.57
CA ALA A 103 13.75 2.16 2.65
C ALA A 103 13.11 1.13 1.71
N ILE A 104 11.83 1.36 1.36
CA ILE A 104 11.07 0.43 0.50
C ILE A 104 11.23 0.73 -0.98
N ASP A 105 11.58 1.97 -1.33
CA ASP A 105 11.72 2.41 -2.72
C ASP A 105 12.56 3.68 -2.82
N TYR A 106 12.97 4.01 -4.07
CA TYR A 106 13.78 5.18 -4.43
C TYR A 106 13.21 5.91 -5.63
N ILE A 107 13.21 7.23 -5.57
CA ILE A 107 12.84 8.10 -6.67
C ILE A 107 14.01 9.03 -6.96
N VAL A 108 14.61 8.89 -8.15
CA VAL A 108 15.75 9.72 -8.57
C VAL A 108 15.26 11.09 -9.04
N LYS A 109 15.82 12.16 -8.52
CA LYS A 109 15.63 13.55 -8.98
C LYS A 109 16.48 13.81 -10.24
N PRO A 110 15.94 14.53 -11.25
CA PRO A 110 14.56 15.00 -11.36
C PRO A 110 13.59 13.87 -11.72
N PHE A 111 12.43 13.86 -11.09
CA PHE A 111 11.40 12.84 -11.31
C PHE A 111 10.17 13.41 -12.06
N SER A 112 9.45 12.55 -12.74
CA SER A 112 8.15 12.93 -13.30
C SER A 112 7.04 12.77 -12.26
N ASN A 113 6.04 13.66 -12.31
CA ASN A 113 4.86 13.61 -11.43
C ASN A 113 4.14 12.25 -11.52
N LYS A 114 4.10 11.65 -12.72
CA LYS A 114 3.48 10.34 -12.94
C LYS A 114 4.22 9.22 -12.20
N ILE A 115 5.56 9.25 -12.20
CA ILE A 115 6.39 8.25 -11.49
C ILE A 115 6.21 8.40 -9.98
N LEU A 116 6.27 9.63 -9.45
CA LEU A 116 6.04 9.90 -8.05
C LEU A 116 4.68 9.33 -7.59
N LEU A 117 3.59 9.69 -8.28
CA LEU A 117 2.25 9.21 -7.94
C LEU A 117 2.11 7.69 -8.07
N ALA A 118 2.69 7.09 -9.11
CA ALA A 118 2.62 5.64 -9.30
C ALA A 118 3.27 4.89 -8.14
N ARG A 119 4.46 5.33 -7.67
CA ARG A 119 5.18 4.73 -6.55
C ARG A 119 4.46 4.95 -5.22
N VAL A 120 4.00 6.17 -4.93
CA VAL A 120 3.21 6.48 -3.74
C VAL A 120 1.97 5.60 -3.67
N LYS A 121 1.21 5.49 -4.76
CA LYS A 121 0.02 4.62 -4.81
C LYS A 121 0.36 3.15 -4.62
N ALA A 122 1.42 2.66 -5.25
CA ALA A 122 1.85 1.27 -5.13
C ALA A 122 2.15 0.91 -3.67
N HIS A 123 2.91 1.75 -2.97
CA HIS A 123 3.29 1.49 -1.58
C HIS A 123 2.15 1.72 -0.60
N LEU A 124 1.34 2.77 -0.76
CA LEU A 124 0.15 2.99 0.07
C LEU A 124 -0.90 1.89 -0.11
N SER A 125 -1.00 1.28 -1.29
CA SER A 125 -1.88 0.12 -1.47
C SER A 125 -1.40 -1.07 -0.66
N ILE A 126 -0.10 -1.26 -0.47
CA ILE A 126 0.47 -2.31 0.39
C ILE A 126 0.07 -2.10 1.85
N ILE A 127 0.09 -0.86 2.36
CA ILE A 127 -0.30 -0.52 3.74
C ILE A 127 -1.79 -0.83 3.98
N ASN A 128 -2.66 -0.45 3.05
CA ASN A 128 -4.08 -0.79 3.12
C ASN A 128 -4.33 -2.30 3.06
N PHE A 129 -3.35 -3.09 2.60
CA PHE A 129 -3.38 -4.54 2.63
C PHE A 129 -2.98 -5.14 3.99
N SER A 130 -2.31 -4.38 4.88
CA SER A 130 -1.85 -4.92 6.17
C SER A 130 -3.00 -5.18 7.15
N SER A 131 -4.13 -4.45 7.01
CA SER A 131 -5.38 -4.77 7.67
C SER A 131 -6.55 -4.23 6.84
N SER A 132 -7.07 -5.05 5.94
CA SER A 132 -8.28 -4.71 5.19
C SER A 132 -9.50 -5.13 6.00
N ILE A 133 -10.41 -4.18 6.24
CA ILE A 133 -11.66 -4.43 6.94
C ILE A 133 -12.82 -4.18 5.97
N TYR A 134 -13.71 -5.16 5.86
CA TYR A 134 -14.95 -5.04 5.13
C TYR A 134 -16.08 -5.63 5.99
N GLN A 135 -16.96 -4.77 6.50
CA GLN A 135 -17.97 -5.15 7.51
C GLN A 135 -17.29 -5.88 8.70
N ASN A 136 -17.63 -7.14 8.94
CA ASN A 136 -17.05 -8.00 9.97
C ASN A 136 -15.90 -8.90 9.47
N ILE A 137 -15.46 -8.74 8.21
CA ILE A 137 -14.25 -9.39 7.69
C ILE A 137 -13.03 -8.53 8.05
N LYS A 138 -12.07 -9.13 8.74
CA LYS A 138 -10.74 -8.53 8.98
C LYS A 138 -9.68 -9.42 8.33
N ILE A 139 -8.81 -8.81 7.52
CA ILE A 139 -7.67 -9.51 6.88
C ILE A 139 -6.39 -9.00 7.52
N ASP A 140 -5.66 -9.85 8.19
CA ASP A 140 -4.28 -9.60 8.65
C ASP A 140 -3.33 -10.14 7.59
N ASP A 141 -2.79 -9.26 6.77
CA ASP A 141 -1.92 -9.67 5.65
C ASP A 141 -0.53 -10.10 6.10
N ILE A 142 -0.08 -9.66 7.27
CA ILE A 142 1.22 -10.07 7.84
C ILE A 142 1.13 -11.53 8.29
N LYS A 143 0.08 -11.86 9.04
CA LYS A 143 -0.16 -13.21 9.55
C LYS A 143 -0.84 -14.13 8.53
N LYS A 144 -1.33 -13.57 7.39
CA LYS A 144 -2.14 -14.27 6.38
C LYS A 144 -3.41 -14.91 6.97
N ILE A 145 -4.00 -14.25 7.96
CA ILE A 145 -5.20 -14.68 8.67
C ILE A 145 -6.38 -13.82 8.22
N VAL A 146 -7.52 -14.45 7.97
CA VAL A 146 -8.81 -13.81 7.79
C VAL A 146 -9.71 -14.17 8.96
N THR A 147 -10.38 -13.17 9.54
CA THR A 147 -11.43 -13.41 10.53
C THR A 147 -12.75 -12.85 10.05
N VAL A 148 -13.83 -13.54 10.38
CA VAL A 148 -15.21 -13.12 10.17
C VAL A 148 -15.91 -13.23 11.52
N ASP A 149 -16.52 -12.14 11.99
CA ASP A 149 -17.12 -12.07 13.34
C ASP A 149 -16.12 -12.50 14.45
N GLU A 150 -14.84 -12.14 14.29
CA GLU A 150 -13.70 -12.48 15.16
C GLU A 150 -13.28 -13.97 15.17
N GLU A 151 -13.97 -14.83 14.43
CA GLU A 151 -13.59 -16.21 14.22
C GLU A 151 -12.64 -16.36 13.02
N VAL A 152 -11.60 -17.19 13.16
CA VAL A 152 -10.63 -17.43 12.08
C VAL A 152 -11.29 -18.22 10.95
N LEU A 153 -11.23 -17.70 9.74
CA LEU A 153 -11.73 -18.33 8.53
C LEU A 153 -10.59 -19.00 7.77
N GLU A 154 -10.64 -20.32 7.66
CA GLU A 154 -9.65 -21.07 6.87
C GLU A 154 -9.91 -20.92 5.37
N LEU A 155 -9.02 -20.21 4.70
CA LEU A 155 -9.03 -20.01 3.26
C LEU A 155 -7.84 -20.71 2.60
N THR A 156 -8.07 -21.25 1.41
CA THR A 156 -6.95 -21.63 0.53
C THR A 156 -6.19 -20.36 0.08
N ARG A 157 -4.95 -20.53 -0.36
CA ARG A 157 -4.12 -19.42 -0.87
C ARG A 157 -4.83 -18.61 -1.98
N PHE A 158 -5.59 -19.30 -2.86
CA PHE A 158 -6.35 -18.63 -3.93
C PHE A 158 -7.55 -17.84 -3.40
N GLU A 159 -8.33 -18.44 -2.52
CA GLU A 159 -9.48 -17.79 -1.89
C GLU A 159 -9.02 -16.55 -1.10
N TYR A 160 -7.91 -16.66 -0.36
CA TYR A 160 -7.30 -15.55 0.35
C TYR A 160 -6.92 -14.41 -0.59
N LYS A 161 -6.18 -14.70 -1.68
CA LYS A 161 -5.76 -13.68 -2.65
C LYS A 161 -6.97 -13.01 -3.34
N ILE A 162 -8.00 -13.77 -3.71
CA ILE A 162 -9.25 -13.24 -4.30
C ILE A 162 -9.95 -12.32 -3.31
N LEU A 163 -10.18 -12.78 -2.07
CA LEU A 163 -10.85 -11.98 -1.05
C LEU A 163 -10.11 -10.68 -0.79
N LYS A 164 -8.79 -10.75 -0.65
CA LYS A 164 -7.93 -9.59 -0.44
C LYS A 164 -8.10 -8.54 -1.54
N ILE A 165 -8.07 -8.96 -2.83
CA ILE A 165 -8.23 -8.04 -3.96
C ILE A 165 -9.63 -7.39 -3.92
N LEU A 166 -10.67 -8.17 -3.67
CA LEU A 166 -12.04 -7.67 -3.65
C LEU A 166 -12.27 -6.70 -2.48
N VAL A 167 -11.77 -7.01 -1.29
CA VAL A 167 -11.89 -6.16 -0.09
C VAL A 167 -11.09 -4.87 -0.24
N ALA A 168 -9.93 -4.92 -0.89
CA ALA A 168 -9.14 -3.72 -1.16
C ALA A 168 -9.78 -2.78 -2.21
N ASN A 169 -10.70 -3.30 -3.03
CA ASN A 169 -11.28 -2.60 -4.16
C ASN A 169 -12.81 -2.75 -4.17
N VAL A 170 -13.46 -2.41 -3.05
CA VAL A 170 -14.91 -2.48 -2.91
C VAL A 170 -15.60 -1.67 -4.02
N GLY A 171 -16.65 -2.22 -4.62
CA GLY A 171 -17.41 -1.60 -5.72
C GLY A 171 -16.77 -1.76 -7.11
N VAL A 172 -15.48 -2.11 -7.19
CA VAL A 172 -14.77 -2.27 -8.47
C VAL A 172 -15.07 -3.64 -9.08
N VAL A 173 -15.41 -3.65 -10.38
CA VAL A 173 -15.65 -4.89 -11.14
C VAL A 173 -14.33 -5.42 -11.69
N PHE A 174 -13.99 -6.66 -11.38
CA PHE A 174 -12.84 -7.37 -11.94
C PHE A 174 -13.30 -8.44 -12.92
N SER A 175 -12.72 -8.46 -14.11
CA SER A 175 -12.92 -9.58 -15.03
C SER A 175 -12.23 -10.84 -14.51
N ARG A 176 -12.66 -12.02 -15.03
CA ARG A 176 -12.01 -13.29 -14.69
C ARG A 176 -10.52 -13.29 -15.03
N SER A 177 -10.18 -12.75 -16.20
CA SER A 177 -8.79 -12.62 -16.65
C SER A 177 -7.97 -11.67 -15.77
N GLN A 178 -8.54 -10.56 -15.30
CA GLN A 178 -7.87 -9.67 -14.35
C GLN A 178 -7.60 -10.37 -13.01
N LEU A 179 -8.60 -11.03 -12.41
CA LEU A 179 -8.39 -11.79 -11.18
C LEU A 179 -7.31 -12.87 -11.37
N LEU A 180 -7.33 -13.58 -12.50
CA LEU A 180 -6.30 -14.58 -12.82
C LEU A 180 -4.90 -13.96 -12.95
N SER A 181 -4.77 -12.79 -13.56
CA SER A 181 -3.47 -12.11 -13.69
C SER A 181 -2.87 -11.77 -12.32
N TYR A 182 -3.69 -11.32 -11.38
CA TYR A 182 -3.27 -11.08 -9.99
C TYR A 182 -2.86 -12.35 -9.24
N LEU A 183 -3.45 -13.49 -9.58
CA LEU A 183 -3.13 -14.78 -8.96
C LEU A 183 -1.84 -15.40 -9.51
N ARG A 184 -1.52 -15.12 -10.79
CA ARG A 184 -0.36 -15.69 -11.49
C ARG A 184 0.99 -15.06 -11.11
N GLY A 185 1.00 -13.95 -10.39
CA GLY A 185 2.17 -13.07 -10.21
C GLY A 185 3.47 -13.73 -9.73
N ASP A 186 3.44 -14.85 -8.98
CA ASP A 186 4.65 -15.42 -8.38
C ASP A 186 4.86 -16.93 -8.58
N ASP A 187 3.85 -17.70 -8.99
CA ASP A 187 3.90 -19.16 -8.80
C ASP A 187 3.62 -20.01 -10.07
N GLY A 188 3.55 -19.44 -11.27
CA GLY A 188 3.42 -20.23 -12.52
C GLY A 188 2.14 -21.10 -12.64
N PHE A 189 1.14 -20.88 -11.82
CA PHE A 189 -0.07 -21.71 -11.82
C PHE A 189 -0.94 -21.46 -13.05
N ASN A 190 -1.14 -22.53 -13.81
CA ASN A 190 -2.02 -22.54 -14.97
C ASN A 190 -3.49 -22.74 -14.52
N VAL A 191 -4.12 -21.69 -14.02
CA VAL A 191 -5.53 -21.71 -13.61
C VAL A 191 -6.39 -21.21 -14.77
N SER A 192 -7.40 -21.96 -15.17
CA SER A 192 -8.35 -21.56 -16.21
C SER A 192 -9.40 -20.59 -15.66
N GLU A 193 -10.07 -19.82 -16.54
CA GLU A 193 -11.17 -18.92 -16.15
C GLU A 193 -12.34 -19.67 -15.47
N ARG A 194 -12.60 -20.93 -15.87
CA ARG A 194 -13.61 -21.78 -15.24
C ARG A 194 -13.26 -22.13 -13.80
N ALA A 195 -11.98 -22.29 -13.49
CA ALA A 195 -11.55 -22.55 -12.13
C ALA A 195 -11.77 -21.32 -11.22
N MET A 196 -11.75 -20.09 -11.79
CA MET A 196 -12.09 -18.88 -11.04
C MET A 196 -13.54 -18.94 -10.50
N ASP A 197 -14.50 -19.36 -11.31
CA ASP A 197 -15.90 -19.44 -10.90
C ASP A 197 -16.06 -20.43 -9.70
N VAL A 198 -15.30 -21.52 -9.71
CA VAL A 198 -15.28 -22.48 -8.59
C VAL A 198 -14.67 -21.86 -7.33
N GLN A 199 -13.57 -21.12 -7.47
CA GLN A 199 -12.96 -20.43 -6.33
C GLN A 199 -13.87 -19.39 -5.69
N ILE A 200 -14.57 -18.61 -6.53
CA ILE A 200 -15.57 -17.64 -6.05
C ILE A 200 -16.74 -18.35 -5.34
N LEU A 201 -17.21 -19.47 -5.89
CA LEU A 201 -18.28 -20.25 -5.27
C LEU A 201 -17.87 -20.77 -3.89
N ASN A 202 -16.65 -21.33 -3.78
CA ASN A 202 -16.12 -21.83 -2.52
C ASN A 202 -15.91 -20.69 -1.50
N LEU A 203 -15.36 -19.58 -1.94
CA LEU A 203 -15.17 -18.38 -1.11
C LEU A 203 -16.52 -17.85 -0.57
N ARG A 204 -17.54 -17.74 -1.41
CA ARG A 204 -18.89 -17.34 -0.98
C ARG A 204 -19.45 -18.28 0.08
N ARG A 205 -19.28 -19.58 -0.11
CA ARG A 205 -19.76 -20.57 0.86
C ARG A 205 -19.05 -20.44 2.21
N LYS A 206 -17.75 -20.23 2.21
CA LYS A 206 -16.96 -20.05 3.44
C LYS A 206 -17.30 -18.74 4.16
N LEU A 207 -17.55 -17.66 3.44
CA LEU A 207 -17.94 -16.36 3.98
C LEU A 207 -19.39 -16.33 4.53
N GLY A 208 -20.18 -17.40 4.34
CA GLY A 208 -21.56 -17.47 4.83
C GLY A 208 -22.44 -16.36 4.27
N SER A 209 -23.15 -15.66 5.13
CA SER A 209 -24.07 -14.57 4.73
C SER A 209 -23.39 -13.45 3.95
N ILE A 210 -22.16 -13.08 4.33
CA ILE A 210 -21.38 -12.02 3.67
C ILE A 210 -20.95 -12.44 2.27
N GLY A 211 -20.82 -13.72 2.00
CA GLY A 211 -20.47 -14.24 0.67
C GLY A 211 -21.42 -13.77 -0.43
N SER A 212 -22.67 -13.43 -0.10
CA SER A 212 -23.65 -12.83 -1.03
C SER A 212 -23.25 -11.44 -1.51
N ASN A 213 -22.36 -10.74 -0.80
CA ASN A 213 -21.84 -9.43 -1.18
C ASN A 213 -20.81 -9.51 -2.32
N ILE A 214 -20.26 -10.69 -2.59
CA ILE A 214 -19.49 -10.89 -3.82
C ILE A 214 -20.50 -11.07 -4.96
N GLU A 215 -20.71 -10.04 -5.77
CA GLU A 215 -21.65 -10.08 -6.89
C GLU A 215 -21.02 -10.64 -8.15
N THR A 216 -21.84 -11.36 -8.95
CA THR A 216 -21.49 -11.72 -10.32
C THR A 216 -22.06 -10.70 -11.28
N ILE A 217 -21.21 -10.02 -12.03
CA ILE A 217 -21.60 -9.15 -13.13
C ILE A 217 -21.59 -10.01 -14.40
N ARG A 218 -22.79 -10.37 -14.87
CA ARG A 218 -22.97 -11.30 -16.00
C ARG A 218 -22.16 -10.84 -17.22
N GLY A 219 -21.43 -11.75 -17.83
CA GLY A 219 -20.59 -11.49 -19.00
C GLY A 219 -19.28 -10.74 -18.71
N ILE A 220 -19.08 -10.21 -17.50
CA ILE A 220 -17.91 -9.41 -17.15
C ILE A 220 -17.05 -10.13 -16.08
N GLY A 221 -17.55 -10.30 -14.85
CA GLY A 221 -16.76 -10.87 -13.78
C GLY A 221 -17.40 -10.71 -12.40
N TYR A 222 -16.62 -10.23 -11.43
CA TYR A 222 -17.03 -10.19 -10.03
C TYR A 222 -16.67 -8.85 -9.38
N LYS A 223 -17.46 -8.43 -8.39
CA LYS A 223 -17.17 -7.30 -7.51
C LYS A 223 -17.62 -7.61 -6.08
N LEU A 224 -17.06 -6.91 -5.11
CA LEU A 224 -17.58 -6.83 -3.76
C LEU A 224 -18.47 -5.60 -3.65
N LYS A 225 -19.71 -5.76 -3.16
CA LYS A 225 -20.65 -4.64 -2.95
C LYS A 225 -20.08 -3.61 -1.98
N GLU A 226 -20.46 -2.36 -2.14
CA GLU A 226 -20.24 -1.36 -1.09
C GLU A 226 -21.07 -1.75 0.15
N PRO A 227 -20.57 -1.53 1.38
CA PRO A 227 -21.36 -1.70 2.59
C PRO A 227 -22.55 -0.74 2.55
N ASN A 228 -23.72 -1.24 2.90
CA ASN A 228 -24.91 -0.39 3.07
C ASN A 228 -24.73 0.48 4.33
#